data_4b813b378f6dc2c75c38a505b7e6520e
#
_entry.id   4b813b378f6dc2c75c38a505b7e6520e
#
_cell.length_a   1.000
_cell.length_b   1.000
_cell.length_c   1.000
_cell.angle_alpha   90.00
_cell.angle_beta   90.00
_cell.angle_gamma   90.00
#
_symmetry.space_group_name_H-M   'P 1'
#
loop_
_entity.id
_entity.type
_entity.pdbx_description
1 polymer ?
#
loop_
_entity_poly.entity_id
_entity_poly.type
_entity_poly.pdbx_seq_one_letter_code
_entity_poly.pdbx_strand_id
1 'polypeptide(L)' 'MSVDITCGKCGKKISTMKMLKSVKDVMKHYNNKCPSCGQTLSTAEFSLDVEKK' A
#
# COMPACT_ATOMS: atom_id res chain seq x y z
N MET A 1 -13.31 -9.73 1.73
CA MET A 1 -12.60 -8.51 2.12
C MET A 1 -11.26 -8.44 1.42
N SER A 2 -10.96 -7.30 0.87
CA SER A 2 -9.64 -7.09 0.28
C SER A 2 -9.18 -5.66 0.59
N VAL A 3 -7.87 -5.50 0.73
CA VAL A 3 -7.27 -4.21 1.04
C VAL A 3 -6.30 -3.87 -0.09
N ASP A 4 -6.52 -2.73 -0.71
CA ASP A 4 -5.67 -2.25 -1.79
C ASP A 4 -4.79 -1.12 -1.26
N ILE A 5 -3.49 -1.22 -1.53
CA ILE A 5 -2.54 -0.16 -1.18
C ILE A 5 -2.25 0.64 -2.45
N THR A 6 -2.48 1.94 -2.37
CA THR A 6 -2.25 2.85 -3.50
C THR A 6 -1.25 3.92 -3.10
N CYS A 7 -0.30 4.20 -3.98
CA CYS A 7 0.67 5.26 -3.74
C CYS A 7 -0.03 6.62 -3.71
N GLY A 8 0.23 7.41 -2.67
CA GLY A 8 -0.34 8.74 -2.54
C GLY A 8 0.36 9.79 -3.40
N LYS A 9 1.48 9.43 -4.01
CA LYS A 9 2.25 10.38 -4.82
C LYS A 9 2.06 10.18 -6.31
N CYS A 10 2.09 8.94 -6.78
CA CYS A 10 1.89 8.67 -8.20
C CYS A 10 0.50 8.12 -8.50
N GLY A 11 -0.24 7.69 -7.48
CA GLY A 11 -1.60 7.19 -7.64
C GLY A 11 -1.70 5.77 -8.17
N LYS A 12 -0.58 5.06 -8.29
CA LYS A 12 -0.62 3.69 -8.77
C LYS A 12 -0.79 2.71 -7.63
N LYS A 13 -1.49 1.62 -7.92
CA LYS A 13 -1.72 0.57 -6.95
C LYS A 13 -0.41 -0.16 -6.68
N ILE A 14 -0.08 -0.29 -5.40
CA ILE A 14 1.15 -0.95 -4.98
C ILE A 14 0.91 -2.44 -4.82
N SER A 15 -0.14 -2.81 -4.08
CA SER A 15 -0.40 -4.21 -3.79
C SER A 15 -1.83 -4.41 -3.30
N THR A 16 -2.26 -5.65 -3.32
CA THR A 16 -3.57 -6.03 -2.78
C THR A 16 -3.35 -7.17 -1.80
N MET A 17 -4.06 -7.14 -0.68
CA MET A 17 -3.97 -8.17 0.32
C MET A 17 -5.34 -8.46 0.90
N LYS A 18 -5.48 -9.60 1.57
CA LYS A 18 -6.76 -10.00 2.15
C LYS A 18 -6.93 -9.51 3.59
N MET A 19 -5.85 -9.15 4.26
CA MET A 19 -5.89 -8.75 5.66
C MET A 19 -5.21 -7.42 5.86
N LEU A 20 -5.85 -6.54 6.62
CA LEU A 20 -5.27 -5.24 6.93
C LEU A 20 -3.96 -5.37 7.71
N LYS A 21 -3.83 -6.44 8.50
CA LYS A 21 -2.61 -6.65 9.28
C LYS A 21 -1.37 -6.87 8.43
N SER A 22 -1.56 -7.34 7.20
CA SER A 22 -0.45 -7.61 6.30
C SER A 22 0.13 -6.36 5.65
N VAL A 23 -0.52 -5.20 5.82
CA VAL A 23 -0.04 -3.95 5.22
C VAL A 23 1.39 -3.64 5.63
N LYS A 24 1.69 -3.78 6.92
CA LYS A 24 3.02 -3.50 7.42
C LYS A 24 4.07 -4.43 6.82
N ASP A 25 3.73 -5.70 6.66
CA ASP A 25 4.64 -6.68 6.05
C ASP A 25 4.90 -6.35 4.59
N VAL A 26 3.86 -5.98 3.86
CA VAL A 26 3.99 -5.62 2.45
C VAL A 26 4.85 -4.38 2.29
N MET A 27 4.57 -3.35 3.07
CA MET A 27 5.34 -2.11 2.99
C MET A 27 6.79 -2.31 3.43
N LYS A 28 7.01 -3.19 4.41
CA LYS A 28 8.37 -3.54 4.83
C LYS A 28 9.13 -4.25 3.72
N HIS A 29 8.43 -5.08 2.96
CA HIS A 29 9.01 -5.80 1.83
C HIS A 29 9.48 -4.81 0.74
N TYR A 30 8.76 -3.72 0.59
CA TYR A 30 9.12 -2.67 -0.37
C TYR A 30 9.98 -1.56 0.25
N ASN A 31 10.43 -1.74 1.50
CA ASN A 31 11.20 -0.73 2.24
C ASN A 31 10.46 0.60 2.36
N ASN A 32 9.13 0.54 2.48
CA ASN A 32 8.26 1.71 2.55
C ASN A 32 8.40 2.63 1.34
N LYS A 33 8.67 2.04 0.17
CA LYS A 33 8.82 2.79 -1.07
C LYS A 33 7.82 2.29 -2.09
N CYS A 34 7.38 3.21 -2.93
CA CYS A 34 6.52 2.85 -4.05
C CYS A 34 7.37 2.17 -5.13
N PRO A 35 7.02 0.96 -5.57
CA PRO A 35 7.78 0.28 -6.61
C PRO A 35 7.65 0.93 -7.99
N SER A 36 6.65 1.79 -8.18
CA SER A 36 6.45 2.47 -9.46
C SER A 36 7.24 3.76 -9.57
N CYS A 37 7.17 4.63 -8.57
CA CYS A 37 7.84 5.92 -8.62
C CYS A 37 9.12 5.96 -7.77
N GLY A 38 9.34 4.99 -6.92
CA GLY A 38 10.53 4.90 -6.10
C GLY A 38 10.57 5.88 -4.93
N GLN A 39 9.49 6.59 -4.68
CA GLN A 39 9.43 7.54 -3.58
C GLN A 39 9.20 6.83 -2.25
N THR A 40 9.85 7.34 -1.20
CA THR A 40 9.63 6.83 0.14
C THR A 40 8.24 7.23 0.62
N LEU A 41 7.49 6.27 1.11
CA LEU A 41 6.13 6.49 1.60
C LEU A 41 6.06 6.21 3.09
N SER A 42 5.61 7.20 3.86
CA SER A 42 5.30 6.98 5.27
C SER A 42 3.87 6.45 5.39
N THR A 43 3.47 6.08 6.61
CA THR A 43 2.13 5.53 6.85
C THR A 43 1.01 6.47 6.43
N ALA A 44 1.27 7.76 6.34
CA ALA A 44 0.28 8.75 5.92
C ALA A 44 0.34 9.06 4.43
N GLU A 45 1.30 8.54 3.71
CA GLU A 45 1.51 8.90 2.31
C GLU A 45 0.97 7.88 1.31
N PHE A 46 0.44 6.78 1.77
CA PHE A 46 -0.22 5.83 0.90
C PHE A 46 -1.67 5.65 1.34
N SER A 47 -2.51 5.27 0.39
CA SER A 47 -3.94 5.09 0.65
C SER A 47 -4.28 3.62 0.77
N LEU A 48 -5.17 3.32 1.69
CA LEU A 48 -5.65 1.96 1.90
C LEU A 48 -7.15 1.94 1.60
N ASP A 49 -7.53 1.12 0.64
CA ASP A 49 -8.93 0.91 0.31
C ASP A 49 -9.34 -0.47 0.76
N VAL A 50 -10.37 -0.53 1.59
CA VAL A 50 -10.90 -1.80 2.08
C VAL A 50 -12.23 -2.06 1.41
N GLU A 51 -12.31 -3.17 0.68
CA GLU A 51 -13.57 -3.61 0.12
C GLU A 51 -14.19 -4.64 1.03
N LYS A 52 -15.43 -4.39 1.39
CA LYS A 52 -16.24 -5.33 2.16
C LYS A 52 -17.33 -5.90 1.25
N LYS A 53 -17.45 -7.21 1.31
CA LYS A 53 -18.58 -7.89 0.69
C LYS A 53 -19.54 -8.37 1.75
#